data_989d43dce37a8244a06b1b9976607047
#
_entry.id   989d43dce37a8244a06b1b9976607047
#
_cell.length_a   1.000
_cell.length_b   1.000
_cell.length_c   1.000
_cell.angle_alpha   90.00
_cell.angle_beta   90.00
_cell.angle_gamma   90.00
#
_symmetry.space_group_name_H-M   'P 1'
#
loop_
_entity.id
_entity.type
_entity.pdbx_description
1 polymer ?
#
loop_
_entity_poly.entity_id
_entity_poly.type
_entity_poly.pdbx_seq_one_letter_code
_entity_poly.pdbx_strand_id
1 'polypeptide(L)'
;STTVGETTVTSYYLPDHSDVGRAALRYGATALRIYSDLFGPHPYRDFRIVAAPLGYRGMEYPGLTLLGLDLYGEQIEELEFRVVHEVGHQWWYAQVGSDPIREPWLDEGLAEYSTYEYYRAIYGQARADELVHTRWRAAYVYAREQGWDTIVGQPASGFGRNYEAMVYAKAALFFHALRQQVGDDVYYDILRRYLGEYRYRTATGADFLALAEEVSGQDLHPLYAQWIGSPGP
;
A
#
# COMPACT_ATOMS: atom_id res chain seq x y z
N SER A 1 -16.81 -0.21 -17.39
CA SER A 1 -15.84 0.90 -17.18
C SER A 1 -16.52 2.12 -16.58
N THR A 2 -15.73 3.00 -16.00
CA THR A 2 -16.10 4.31 -15.47
C THR A 2 -14.93 5.28 -15.64
N THR A 3 -15.14 6.58 -15.36
CA THR A 3 -14.08 7.60 -15.50
C THR A 3 -13.81 8.26 -14.16
N VAL A 4 -12.53 8.48 -13.84
CA VAL A 4 -12.04 9.21 -12.67
C VAL A 4 -11.03 10.26 -13.16
N GLY A 5 -11.37 11.55 -13.05
CA GLY A 5 -10.58 12.61 -13.68
C GLY A 5 -10.44 12.35 -15.19
N GLU A 6 -9.21 12.26 -15.68
CA GLU A 6 -8.89 11.91 -17.08
C GLU A 6 -8.67 10.42 -17.34
N THR A 7 -8.76 9.57 -16.29
CA THR A 7 -8.51 8.14 -16.37
C THR A 7 -9.78 7.34 -16.61
N THR A 8 -9.79 6.50 -17.64
CA THR A 8 -10.79 5.44 -17.82
C THR A 8 -10.40 4.22 -17.01
N VAL A 9 -11.21 3.86 -16.02
CA VAL A 9 -11.06 2.65 -15.22
C VAL A 9 -11.91 1.54 -15.80
N THR A 10 -11.32 0.39 -16.09
CA THR A 10 -12.04 -0.77 -16.66
C THR A 10 -11.72 -2.03 -15.85
N SER A 11 -12.77 -2.78 -15.47
CA SER A 11 -12.62 -4.10 -14.87
C SER A 11 -12.92 -5.19 -15.89
N TYR A 12 -12.03 -6.18 -15.98
CA TYR A 12 -12.13 -7.38 -16.82
C TYR A 12 -12.26 -8.60 -15.93
N TYR A 13 -13.30 -9.40 -16.16
CA TYR A 13 -13.65 -10.54 -15.33
C TYR A 13 -14.33 -11.64 -16.15
N LEU A 14 -14.38 -12.84 -15.61
CA LEU A 14 -15.08 -13.96 -16.24
C LEU A 14 -16.60 -13.75 -16.18
N PRO A 15 -17.37 -14.23 -17.16
CA PRO A 15 -18.84 -14.03 -17.22
C PRO A 15 -19.58 -14.38 -15.93
N ASP A 16 -19.18 -15.48 -15.28
CA ASP A 16 -19.82 -15.98 -14.05
C ASP A 16 -19.49 -15.14 -12.81
N HIS A 17 -18.54 -14.19 -12.93
CA HIS A 17 -18.08 -13.31 -11.84
C HIS A 17 -18.50 -11.84 -12.03
N SER A 18 -19.59 -11.61 -12.76
CA SER A 18 -19.98 -10.25 -13.19
C SER A 18 -20.28 -9.30 -12.04
N ASP A 19 -20.90 -9.78 -10.93
CA ASP A 19 -21.19 -8.93 -9.77
C ASP A 19 -19.94 -8.53 -9.02
N VAL A 20 -19.01 -9.47 -8.86
CA VAL A 20 -17.72 -9.28 -8.22
C VAL A 20 -16.84 -8.36 -9.06
N GLY A 21 -16.82 -8.54 -10.39
CA GLY A 21 -16.08 -7.67 -11.31
C GLY A 21 -16.61 -6.23 -11.32
N ARG A 22 -17.91 -6.03 -11.18
CA ARG A 22 -18.50 -4.70 -10.97
C ARG A 22 -18.14 -4.11 -9.61
N ALA A 23 -18.04 -4.95 -8.56
CA ALA A 23 -17.57 -4.49 -7.25
C ALA A 23 -16.10 -4.06 -7.31
N ALA A 24 -15.22 -4.84 -7.94
CA ALA A 24 -13.83 -4.48 -8.16
C ALA A 24 -13.67 -3.15 -8.91
N LEU A 25 -14.51 -2.90 -9.94
CA LEU A 25 -14.54 -1.61 -10.64
C LEU A 25 -14.88 -0.46 -9.70
N ARG A 26 -15.91 -0.62 -8.85
CA ARG A 26 -16.33 0.44 -7.91
C ARG A 26 -15.23 0.72 -6.88
N TYR A 27 -14.65 -0.31 -6.28
CA TYR A 27 -13.57 -0.17 -5.30
C TYR A 27 -12.35 0.52 -5.93
N GLY A 28 -11.91 0.04 -7.11
CA GLY A 28 -10.74 0.59 -7.78
C GLY A 28 -10.94 2.03 -8.23
N ALA A 29 -12.09 2.38 -8.81
CA ALA A 29 -12.40 3.75 -9.20
C ALA A 29 -12.50 4.69 -7.99
N THR A 30 -13.05 4.21 -6.88
CA THR A 30 -13.15 4.99 -5.64
C THR A 30 -11.78 5.22 -5.01
N ALA A 31 -10.93 4.19 -4.94
CA ALA A 31 -9.57 4.30 -4.44
C ALA A 31 -8.74 5.24 -5.33
N LEU A 32 -8.83 5.09 -6.66
CA LEU A 32 -8.12 5.95 -7.60
C LEU A 32 -8.47 7.43 -7.40
N ARG A 33 -9.74 7.76 -7.15
CA ARG A 33 -10.18 9.12 -6.84
C ARG A 33 -9.59 9.61 -5.52
N ILE A 34 -9.74 8.83 -4.44
CA ILE A 34 -9.25 9.21 -3.11
C ILE A 34 -7.73 9.45 -3.14
N TYR A 35 -6.98 8.54 -3.75
CA TYR A 35 -5.52 8.65 -3.82
C TYR A 35 -5.07 9.77 -4.75
N SER A 36 -5.83 10.06 -5.83
CA SER A 36 -5.57 11.23 -6.67
C SER A 36 -5.75 12.54 -5.90
N ASP A 37 -6.75 12.62 -5.03
CA ASP A 37 -7.01 13.81 -4.20
C ASP A 37 -5.93 13.97 -3.11
N LEU A 38 -5.43 12.87 -2.54
CA LEU A 38 -4.44 12.89 -1.45
C LEU A 38 -3.00 13.10 -1.94
N PHE A 39 -2.60 12.35 -2.96
CA PHE A 39 -1.21 12.22 -3.39
C PHE A 39 -0.91 13.00 -4.67
N GLY A 40 -1.93 13.25 -5.49
CA GLY A 40 -1.81 13.88 -6.80
C GLY A 40 -2.41 13.01 -7.91
N PRO A 41 -2.71 13.61 -9.08
CA PRO A 41 -3.49 12.94 -10.13
C PRO A 41 -2.80 11.68 -10.67
N HIS A 42 -3.62 10.67 -10.95
CA HIS A 42 -3.15 9.47 -11.66
C HIS A 42 -2.67 9.85 -13.07
N PRO A 43 -1.45 9.41 -13.48
CA PRO A 43 -0.82 9.95 -14.69
C PRO A 43 -1.24 9.26 -15.99
N TYR A 44 -1.91 8.11 -15.92
CA TYR A 44 -2.26 7.31 -17.09
C TYR A 44 -3.72 7.54 -17.48
N ARG A 45 -3.99 7.51 -18.80
CA ARG A 45 -5.35 7.65 -19.34
C ARG A 45 -6.22 6.42 -19.11
N ASP A 46 -5.61 5.28 -18.91
CA ASP A 46 -6.26 3.99 -18.67
C ASP A 46 -5.76 3.37 -17.38
N PHE A 47 -6.67 2.79 -16.61
CA PHE A 47 -6.37 1.89 -15.51
C PHE A 47 -7.24 0.63 -15.63
N ARG A 48 -6.62 -0.53 -15.61
CA ARG A 48 -7.28 -1.81 -15.83
C ARG A 48 -7.15 -2.70 -14.60
N ILE A 49 -8.26 -3.27 -14.17
CA ILE A 49 -8.36 -4.26 -13.10
C ILE A 49 -8.76 -5.57 -13.76
N VAL A 50 -7.91 -6.58 -13.70
CA VAL A 50 -8.10 -7.82 -14.47
C VAL A 50 -8.09 -9.02 -13.53
N ALA A 51 -9.17 -9.80 -13.53
CA ALA A 51 -9.22 -11.11 -12.88
C ALA A 51 -8.33 -12.09 -13.64
N ALA A 52 -7.36 -12.71 -12.97
CA ALA A 52 -6.36 -13.59 -13.60
C ALA A 52 -6.07 -14.82 -12.71
N PRO A 53 -5.70 -15.97 -13.31
CA PRO A 53 -5.27 -17.15 -12.57
C PRO A 53 -3.84 -16.91 -12.02
N LEU A 54 -3.74 -16.31 -10.83
CA LEU A 54 -2.48 -16.04 -10.15
C LEU A 54 -2.25 -17.03 -9.01
N GLY A 55 -0.98 -17.31 -8.71
CA GLY A 55 -0.57 -18.04 -7.51
C GLY A 55 -0.44 -17.12 -6.26
N TYR A 56 -0.71 -15.84 -6.44
CA TYR A 56 -0.71 -14.79 -5.41
C TYR A 56 -1.91 -13.86 -5.66
N ARG A 57 -2.23 -12.96 -4.72
CA ARG A 57 -3.51 -12.26 -4.71
C ARG A 57 -3.59 -11.04 -5.62
N GLY A 58 -2.45 -10.40 -5.94
CA GLY A 58 -2.40 -9.23 -6.80
C GLY A 58 -1.07 -9.05 -7.50
N MET A 59 -1.05 -8.21 -8.56
CA MET A 59 0.16 -7.78 -9.27
C MET A 59 -0.06 -6.40 -9.88
N GLU A 60 0.84 -5.49 -9.57
CA GLU A 60 0.73 -4.05 -9.66
C GLU A 60 1.48 -3.43 -10.85
N TYR A 61 1.11 -3.71 -12.07
CA TYR A 61 1.73 -3.04 -13.22
C TYR A 61 1.23 -1.59 -13.39
N PRO A 62 2.07 -0.68 -13.95
CA PRO A 62 1.62 0.68 -14.30
C PRO A 62 0.38 0.67 -15.21
N GLY A 63 -0.71 1.29 -14.77
CA GLY A 63 -1.97 1.33 -15.50
C GLY A 63 -2.74 -0.01 -15.59
N LEU A 64 -2.25 -1.06 -14.93
CA LEU A 64 -2.85 -2.40 -14.95
C LEU A 64 -2.61 -3.11 -13.63
N THR A 65 -3.65 -3.59 -12.98
CA THR A 65 -3.50 -4.55 -11.87
C THR A 65 -4.17 -5.88 -12.21
N LEU A 66 -3.50 -6.96 -11.85
CA LEU A 66 -4.07 -8.31 -11.90
C LEU A 66 -4.55 -8.70 -10.50
N LEU A 67 -5.70 -9.35 -10.42
CA LEU A 67 -6.27 -9.88 -9.17
C LEU A 67 -6.46 -11.38 -9.30
N GLY A 68 -6.07 -12.13 -8.27
CA GLY A 68 -6.26 -13.58 -8.23
C GLY A 68 -7.73 -13.98 -8.33
N LEU A 69 -8.03 -15.06 -9.05
CA LEU A 69 -9.41 -15.56 -9.21
C LEU A 69 -10.04 -16.03 -7.89
N ASP A 70 -9.24 -16.37 -6.88
CA ASP A 70 -9.70 -16.67 -5.53
C ASP A 70 -10.47 -15.50 -4.88
N LEU A 71 -10.05 -14.25 -5.17
CA LEU A 71 -10.76 -13.04 -4.74
C LEU A 71 -12.14 -12.86 -5.40
N TYR A 72 -12.40 -13.56 -6.49
CA TYR A 72 -13.69 -13.54 -7.18
C TYR A 72 -14.63 -14.66 -6.73
N GLY A 73 -14.21 -15.50 -5.78
CA GLY A 73 -14.95 -16.64 -5.27
C GLY A 73 -14.70 -16.89 -3.78
N GLU A 74 -13.77 -17.78 -3.48
CA GLU A 74 -13.53 -18.30 -2.11
C GLU A 74 -13.07 -17.24 -1.10
N GLN A 75 -12.41 -16.17 -1.56
CA GLN A 75 -11.86 -15.07 -0.71
C GLN A 75 -12.47 -13.73 -1.07
N ILE A 76 -13.74 -13.70 -1.40
CA ILE A 76 -14.46 -12.48 -1.84
C ILE A 76 -14.47 -11.36 -0.77
N GLU A 77 -14.39 -11.72 0.51
CA GLU A 77 -14.30 -10.77 1.62
C GLU A 77 -12.99 -9.97 1.61
N GLU A 78 -11.94 -10.48 0.97
CA GLU A 78 -10.66 -9.79 0.80
C GLU A 78 -10.61 -8.89 -0.45
N LEU A 79 -11.59 -8.98 -1.34
CA LEU A 79 -11.58 -8.30 -2.63
C LEU A 79 -11.39 -6.78 -2.49
N GLU A 80 -12.18 -6.12 -1.65
CA GLU A 80 -12.11 -4.67 -1.48
C GLU A 80 -10.72 -4.25 -1.04
N PHE A 81 -10.21 -4.90 0.01
CA PHE A 81 -8.90 -4.59 0.55
C PHE A 81 -7.80 -4.76 -0.51
N ARG A 82 -7.81 -5.88 -1.24
CA ARG A 82 -6.80 -6.14 -2.27
C ARG A 82 -6.89 -5.17 -3.44
N VAL A 83 -8.09 -4.88 -3.93
CA VAL A 83 -8.27 -3.89 -4.99
C VAL A 83 -7.67 -2.55 -4.60
N VAL A 84 -7.96 -2.04 -3.39
CA VAL A 84 -7.48 -0.72 -2.98
C VAL A 84 -5.99 -0.69 -2.67
N HIS A 85 -5.42 -1.80 -2.20
CA HIS A 85 -3.98 -1.99 -2.06
C HIS A 85 -3.29 -1.88 -3.43
N GLU A 86 -3.73 -2.66 -4.42
CA GLU A 86 -3.16 -2.65 -5.77
C GLU A 86 -3.30 -1.29 -6.47
N VAL A 87 -4.36 -0.53 -6.17
CA VAL A 87 -4.49 0.85 -6.64
C VAL A 87 -3.44 1.76 -6.00
N GLY A 88 -3.04 1.52 -4.75
CA GLY A 88 -1.96 2.25 -4.06
C GLY A 88 -0.65 2.20 -4.84
N HIS A 89 -0.34 1.08 -5.44
CA HIS A 89 0.85 0.90 -6.27
C HIS A 89 0.87 1.75 -7.55
N GLN A 90 -0.23 2.38 -7.94
CA GLN A 90 -0.20 3.35 -9.05
C GLN A 90 0.57 4.63 -8.68
N TRP A 91 0.82 4.88 -7.39
CA TRP A 91 1.74 5.90 -6.85
C TRP A 91 3.05 5.27 -6.39
N TRP A 92 2.98 4.26 -5.52
CA TRP A 92 4.10 3.59 -4.85
C TRP A 92 4.49 2.33 -5.61
N TYR A 93 5.25 2.43 -6.64
CA TYR A 93 5.78 1.53 -7.65
C TYR A 93 5.68 2.13 -9.06
N ALA A 94 4.47 2.44 -9.56
CA ALA A 94 4.29 2.91 -10.93
C ALA A 94 4.83 4.33 -11.18
N GLN A 95 4.78 5.20 -10.18
CA GLN A 95 5.31 6.56 -10.28
C GLN A 95 6.60 6.74 -9.48
N VAL A 96 6.67 6.25 -8.25
CA VAL A 96 7.91 6.20 -7.48
C VAL A 96 8.29 4.74 -7.32
N GLY A 97 9.33 4.30 -8.04
CA GLY A 97 9.82 2.94 -7.96
C GLY A 97 10.64 2.70 -6.70
N SER A 98 10.68 1.47 -6.23
CA SER A 98 11.61 0.94 -5.24
C SER A 98 12.32 -0.29 -5.79
N ASP A 99 13.29 -0.83 -5.06
CA ASP A 99 13.90 -2.12 -5.40
C ASP A 99 13.16 -3.23 -4.63
N PRO A 100 12.21 -3.97 -5.26
CA PRO A 100 11.40 -4.97 -4.57
C PRO A 100 12.21 -6.19 -4.10
N ILE A 101 13.45 -6.32 -4.54
CA ILE A 101 14.38 -7.37 -4.12
C ILE A 101 15.15 -6.94 -2.86
N ARG A 102 15.60 -5.68 -2.80
CA ARG A 102 16.44 -5.17 -1.69
C ARG A 102 15.63 -4.51 -0.59
N GLU A 103 14.56 -3.82 -0.91
CA GLU A 103 13.72 -3.07 0.03
C GLU A 103 12.22 -3.25 -0.28
N PRO A 104 11.71 -4.50 -0.24
CA PRO A 104 10.29 -4.78 -0.61
C PRO A 104 9.28 -4.06 0.27
N TRP A 105 9.68 -3.61 1.44
CA TRP A 105 8.82 -2.95 2.41
C TRP A 105 8.36 -1.55 2.00
N LEU A 106 9.13 -0.89 1.10
CA LEU A 106 8.96 0.55 0.85
C LEU A 106 7.70 0.82 0.03
N ASP A 107 7.53 0.14 -1.09
CA ASP A 107 6.32 0.23 -1.91
C ASP A 107 5.14 -0.54 -1.30
N GLU A 108 5.39 -1.75 -0.81
CA GLU A 108 4.37 -2.59 -0.18
C GLU A 108 3.81 -1.94 1.09
N GLY A 109 4.66 -1.39 1.94
CA GLY A 109 4.23 -0.68 3.15
C GLY A 109 3.43 0.58 2.84
N LEU A 110 3.82 1.35 1.82
CA LEU A 110 3.09 2.54 1.37
C LEU A 110 1.75 2.16 0.73
N ALA A 111 1.70 1.13 -0.12
CA ALA A 111 0.46 0.65 -0.72
C ALA A 111 -0.48 0.08 0.35
N GLU A 112 0.05 -0.71 1.28
CA GLU A 112 -0.69 -1.28 2.39
C GLU A 112 -1.28 -0.17 3.28
N TYR A 113 -0.47 0.85 3.65
CA TYR A 113 -0.96 1.97 4.45
C TYR A 113 -1.94 2.87 3.69
N SER A 114 -1.85 2.95 2.37
CA SER A 114 -2.85 3.68 1.56
C SER A 114 -4.26 3.11 1.73
N THR A 115 -4.40 1.82 2.06
CA THR A 115 -5.71 1.23 2.35
C THR A 115 -6.38 1.89 3.56
N TYR A 116 -5.60 2.31 4.58
CA TYR A 116 -6.12 3.06 5.73
C TYR A 116 -6.83 4.34 5.27
N GLU A 117 -6.25 5.07 4.32
CA GLU A 117 -6.84 6.31 3.81
C GLU A 117 -8.16 6.07 3.07
N TYR A 118 -8.22 4.99 2.29
CA TYR A 118 -9.46 4.56 1.66
C TYR A 118 -10.53 4.23 2.70
N TYR A 119 -10.21 3.36 3.68
CA TYR A 119 -11.17 2.95 4.71
C TYR A 119 -11.61 4.13 5.57
N ARG A 120 -10.71 5.06 5.88
CA ARG A 120 -11.04 6.29 6.59
C ARG A 120 -12.01 7.18 5.81
N ALA A 121 -11.78 7.34 4.53
CA ALA A 121 -12.62 8.19 3.66
C ALA A 121 -14.01 7.60 3.42
N ILE A 122 -14.13 6.28 3.33
CA ILE A 122 -15.39 5.59 2.99
C ILE A 122 -16.18 5.20 4.25
N TYR A 123 -15.50 4.70 5.28
CA TYR A 123 -16.15 4.10 6.45
C TYR A 123 -15.89 4.88 7.74
N GLY A 124 -15.06 5.92 7.68
CA GLY A 124 -14.72 6.75 8.84
C GLY A 124 -13.55 6.25 9.66
N GLN A 125 -13.10 7.10 10.58
CA GLN A 125 -11.91 6.89 11.41
C GLN A 125 -11.93 5.56 12.17
N ALA A 126 -13.04 5.24 12.83
CA ALA A 126 -13.16 4.03 13.65
C ALA A 126 -12.90 2.74 12.84
N ARG A 127 -13.37 2.67 11.59
CA ARG A 127 -13.15 1.51 10.74
C ARG A 127 -11.70 1.43 10.22
N ALA A 128 -11.07 2.57 9.97
CA ALA A 128 -9.66 2.61 9.61
C ALA A 128 -8.77 2.18 10.81
N ASP A 129 -9.10 2.62 12.02
CA ASP A 129 -8.37 2.21 13.23
C ASP A 129 -8.55 0.71 13.52
N GLU A 130 -9.75 0.17 13.29
CA GLU A 130 -10.01 -1.27 13.39
C GLU A 130 -9.11 -2.07 12.43
N LEU A 131 -8.91 -1.58 11.20
CA LEU A 131 -7.99 -2.22 10.23
C LEU A 131 -6.54 -2.26 10.78
N VAL A 132 -6.05 -1.17 11.38
CA VAL A 132 -4.73 -1.14 12.03
C VAL A 132 -4.63 -2.22 13.12
N HIS A 133 -5.67 -2.40 13.93
CA HIS A 133 -5.65 -3.35 15.03
C HIS A 133 -5.81 -4.79 14.58
N THR A 134 -6.77 -5.07 13.70
CA THR A 134 -7.16 -6.44 13.34
C THR A 134 -6.30 -7.04 12.23
N ARG A 135 -5.76 -6.20 11.34
CA ARG A 135 -4.95 -6.68 10.22
C ARG A 135 -3.46 -6.54 10.49
N TRP A 136 -2.97 -5.35 10.78
CA TRP A 136 -1.51 -5.14 10.89
C TRP A 136 -0.97 -5.46 12.27
N ARG A 137 -1.55 -4.89 13.32
CA ARG A 137 -1.07 -5.14 14.68
C ARG A 137 -1.22 -6.61 15.08
N ALA A 138 -2.35 -7.23 14.75
CA ALA A 138 -2.57 -8.66 15.03
C ALA A 138 -1.55 -9.55 14.32
N ALA A 139 -1.29 -9.33 13.01
CA ALA A 139 -0.30 -10.08 12.26
C ALA A 139 1.12 -9.89 12.81
N TYR A 140 1.49 -8.66 13.14
CA TYR A 140 2.79 -8.35 13.71
C TYR A 140 2.98 -8.97 15.11
N VAL A 141 1.99 -8.83 16.01
CA VAL A 141 2.03 -9.43 17.35
C VAL A 141 2.16 -10.96 17.25
N TYR A 142 1.37 -11.59 16.38
CA TYR A 142 1.48 -13.03 16.14
C TYR A 142 2.89 -13.42 15.69
N ALA A 143 3.48 -12.71 14.74
CA ALA A 143 4.85 -12.99 14.29
C ALA A 143 5.88 -12.84 15.42
N ARG A 144 5.74 -11.83 16.28
CA ARG A 144 6.58 -11.64 17.47
C ARG A 144 6.47 -12.82 18.46
N GLU A 145 5.26 -13.25 18.76
CA GLU A 145 5.01 -14.38 19.67
C GLU A 145 5.60 -15.68 19.15
N GLN A 146 5.71 -15.82 17.83
CA GLN A 146 6.38 -16.98 17.20
C GLN A 146 7.91 -16.82 17.11
N GLY A 147 8.48 -15.70 17.56
CA GLY A 147 9.91 -15.40 17.42
C GLY A 147 10.34 -15.11 15.97
N TRP A 148 9.42 -14.62 15.12
CA TRP A 148 9.67 -14.35 13.70
C TRP A 148 9.89 -12.87 13.40
N ASP A 149 9.91 -12.02 14.43
CA ASP A 149 10.20 -10.59 14.24
C ASP A 149 11.65 -10.39 13.80
N THR A 150 11.85 -9.54 12.80
CA THR A 150 13.17 -9.27 12.23
C THR A 150 13.23 -7.85 11.67
N ILE A 151 14.41 -7.45 11.20
CA ILE A 151 14.65 -6.20 10.47
C ILE A 151 13.78 -6.19 9.21
N VAL A 152 13.05 -5.09 9.00
CA VAL A 152 12.24 -4.87 7.80
C VAL A 152 13.10 -4.34 6.65
N GLY A 153 14.07 -3.47 6.93
CA GLY A 153 15.01 -2.91 5.96
C GLY A 153 16.07 -3.90 5.51
N GLN A 154 15.65 -5.05 4.96
CA GLN A 154 16.53 -6.09 4.45
C GLN A 154 16.01 -6.65 3.13
N PRO A 155 16.85 -7.35 2.34
CA PRO A 155 16.43 -7.98 1.10
C PRO A 155 15.33 -9.02 1.29
N ALA A 156 14.49 -9.22 0.28
CA ALA A 156 13.40 -10.19 0.26
C ALA A 156 13.86 -11.62 0.64
N SER A 157 15.10 -12.00 0.27
CA SER A 157 15.70 -13.29 0.65
C SER A 157 15.99 -13.46 2.15
N GLY A 158 15.98 -12.37 2.92
CA GLY A 158 16.14 -12.40 4.38
C GLY A 158 14.85 -12.76 5.13
N PHE A 159 13.72 -12.79 4.44
CA PHE A 159 12.45 -13.21 4.98
C PHE A 159 12.15 -14.67 4.61
N GLY A 160 11.36 -15.32 5.45
CA GLY A 160 10.80 -16.62 5.20
C GLY A 160 9.28 -16.54 5.33
N ARG A 161 8.73 -17.34 6.24
CA ARG A 161 7.29 -17.35 6.58
C ARG A 161 6.76 -16.04 7.20
N ASN A 162 7.67 -15.16 7.61
CA ASN A 162 7.36 -13.85 8.21
C ASN A 162 7.25 -12.72 7.18
N TYR A 163 7.42 -12.99 5.89
CA TYR A 163 7.43 -11.97 4.83
C TYR A 163 6.20 -11.05 4.93
N GLU A 164 4.99 -11.60 4.93
CA GLU A 164 3.76 -10.82 5.00
C GLU A 164 3.67 -9.96 6.28
N ALA A 165 4.01 -10.54 7.44
CA ALA A 165 3.94 -9.81 8.69
C ALA A 165 4.98 -8.66 8.78
N MET A 166 6.15 -8.80 8.13
CA MET A 166 7.20 -7.79 8.16
C MET A 166 7.04 -6.75 7.06
N VAL A 167 6.90 -7.22 5.82
CA VAL A 167 6.92 -6.35 4.63
C VAL A 167 5.62 -5.56 4.46
N TYR A 168 4.47 -6.15 4.83
CA TYR A 168 3.17 -5.49 4.77
C TYR A 168 2.78 -4.90 6.13
N ALA A 169 2.58 -5.73 7.15
CA ALA A 169 1.97 -5.29 8.40
C ALA A 169 2.90 -4.38 9.23
N LYS A 170 4.14 -4.78 9.49
CA LYS A 170 5.10 -3.98 10.26
C LYS A 170 5.50 -2.70 9.52
N ALA A 171 5.65 -2.76 8.19
CA ALA A 171 5.92 -1.59 7.38
C ALA A 171 4.73 -0.60 7.38
N ALA A 172 3.48 -1.09 7.25
CA ALA A 172 2.31 -0.22 7.39
C ALA A 172 2.21 0.43 8.78
N LEU A 173 2.58 -0.30 9.84
CA LEU A 173 2.65 0.25 11.20
C LEU A 173 3.73 1.33 11.35
N PHE A 174 4.85 1.23 10.63
CA PHE A 174 5.83 2.32 10.54
C PHE A 174 5.20 3.60 9.96
N PHE A 175 4.51 3.51 8.82
CA PHE A 175 3.85 4.67 8.21
C PHE A 175 2.74 5.24 9.10
N HIS A 176 2.02 4.38 9.79
CA HIS A 176 1.04 4.80 10.79
C HIS A 176 1.69 5.57 11.95
N ALA A 177 2.79 5.05 12.52
CA ALA A 177 3.54 5.70 13.58
C ALA A 177 4.19 7.02 13.11
N LEU A 178 4.74 7.06 11.88
CA LEU A 178 5.27 8.27 11.26
C LEU A 178 4.19 9.36 11.21
N ARG A 179 3.02 9.03 10.67
CA ARG A 179 1.90 9.97 10.61
C ARG A 179 1.47 10.48 11.99
N GLN A 180 1.41 9.60 12.99
CA GLN A 180 1.09 10.00 14.36
C GLN A 180 2.13 10.95 14.95
N GLN A 181 3.41 10.77 14.61
CA GLN A 181 4.49 11.60 15.10
C GLN A 181 4.52 12.98 14.44
N VAL A 182 4.36 13.05 13.12
CA VAL A 182 4.49 14.32 12.38
C VAL A 182 3.16 15.06 12.20
N GLY A 183 2.02 14.38 12.37
CA GLY A 183 0.67 14.91 12.13
C GLY A 183 0.23 14.77 10.66
N ASP A 184 -1.08 14.90 10.43
CA ASP A 184 -1.70 14.65 9.12
C ASP A 184 -1.13 15.54 8.01
N ASP A 185 -1.12 16.85 8.21
CA ASP A 185 -0.72 17.81 7.18
C ASP A 185 0.72 17.56 6.72
N VAL A 186 1.64 17.40 7.68
CA VAL A 186 3.07 17.13 7.38
C VAL A 186 3.25 15.76 6.73
N TYR A 187 2.49 14.75 7.16
CA TYR A 187 2.55 13.42 6.56
C TYR A 187 2.17 13.45 5.07
N TYR A 188 1.07 14.13 4.71
CA TYR A 188 0.69 14.24 3.30
C TYR A 188 1.66 15.11 2.49
N ASP A 189 2.27 16.13 3.10
CA ASP A 189 3.30 16.92 2.44
C ASP A 189 4.56 16.08 2.17
N ILE A 190 4.95 15.19 3.09
CA ILE A 190 6.02 14.21 2.85
C ILE A 190 5.69 13.36 1.63
N LEU A 191 4.48 12.75 1.57
CA LEU A 191 4.11 11.86 0.48
C LEU A 191 4.03 12.58 -0.88
N ARG A 192 3.47 13.80 -0.92
CA ARG A 192 3.39 14.59 -2.16
C ARG A 192 4.77 15.01 -2.64
N ARG A 193 5.64 15.41 -1.72
CA ARG A 193 7.00 15.78 -2.05
C ARG A 193 7.83 14.59 -2.49
N TYR A 194 7.67 13.44 -1.83
CA TYR A 194 8.28 12.17 -2.24
C TYR A 194 7.87 11.78 -3.66
N LEU A 195 6.57 11.85 -3.97
CA LEU A 195 6.07 11.66 -5.32
C LEU A 195 6.68 12.67 -6.32
N GLY A 196 6.77 13.94 -5.95
CA GLY A 196 7.30 15.00 -6.83
C GLY A 196 8.78 14.82 -7.16
N GLU A 197 9.60 14.50 -6.15
CA GLU A 197 11.06 14.41 -6.30
C GLU A 197 11.53 13.09 -6.94
N TYR A 198 10.83 11.98 -6.64
CA TYR A 198 11.22 10.65 -7.11
C TYR A 198 10.35 10.12 -8.25
N ARG A 199 9.49 10.95 -8.83
CA ARG A 199 8.61 10.52 -9.93
C ARG A 199 9.42 9.91 -11.08
N TYR A 200 9.06 8.68 -11.46
CA TYR A 200 9.72 7.86 -12.50
C TYR A 200 11.21 7.58 -12.22
N ARG A 201 11.56 7.58 -10.94
CA ARG A 201 12.89 7.20 -10.45
C ARG A 201 12.74 6.09 -9.42
N THR A 202 13.85 5.42 -9.10
CA THR A 202 13.93 4.48 -7.98
C THR A 202 14.40 5.22 -6.74
N ALA A 203 13.66 5.12 -5.65
CA ALA A 203 14.03 5.63 -4.34
C ALA A 203 14.35 4.48 -3.38
N THR A 204 15.16 4.77 -2.37
CA THR A 204 15.50 3.87 -1.27
C THR A 204 14.79 4.28 0.02
N GLY A 205 14.78 3.40 1.02
CA GLY A 205 14.31 3.75 2.36
C GLY A 205 15.08 4.90 2.99
N ALA A 206 16.38 5.02 2.69
CA ALA A 206 17.21 6.15 3.14
C ALA A 206 16.79 7.47 2.47
N ASP A 207 16.47 7.44 1.17
CA ASP A 207 15.94 8.61 0.46
C ASP A 207 14.61 9.07 1.06
N PHE A 208 13.69 8.12 1.34
CA PHE A 208 12.43 8.43 1.98
C PHE A 208 12.63 9.05 3.38
N LEU A 209 13.51 8.48 4.20
CA LEU A 209 13.80 8.99 5.54
C LEU A 209 14.36 10.41 5.49
N ALA A 210 15.37 10.65 4.65
CA ALA A 210 16.01 11.99 4.51
C ALA A 210 14.99 13.06 4.09
N LEU A 211 14.12 12.73 3.12
CA LEU A 211 13.06 13.62 2.69
C LEU A 211 12.02 13.87 3.80
N ALA A 212 11.62 12.83 4.52
CA ALA A 212 10.67 12.95 5.63
C ALA A 212 11.20 13.85 6.75
N GLU A 213 12.50 13.75 7.06
CA GLU A 213 13.17 14.63 8.04
C GLU A 213 13.26 16.08 7.53
N GLU A 214 13.58 16.28 6.26
CA GLU A 214 13.63 17.62 5.66
C GLU A 214 12.27 18.31 5.71
N VAL A 215 11.18 17.58 5.36
CA VAL A 215 9.82 18.13 5.34
C VAL A 215 9.28 18.37 6.75
N SER A 216 9.50 17.44 7.66
CA SER A 216 8.97 17.52 9.02
C SER A 216 9.79 18.44 9.94
N GLY A 217 11.08 18.64 9.63
CA GLY A 217 12.03 19.29 10.55
C GLY A 217 12.33 18.49 11.81
N GLN A 218 12.01 17.22 11.84
CA GLN A 218 12.20 16.31 13.00
C GLN A 218 13.28 15.26 12.71
N ASP A 219 14.00 14.83 13.74
CA ASP A 219 14.84 13.64 13.68
C ASP A 219 13.94 12.39 13.72
N LEU A 220 13.83 11.69 12.60
CA LEU A 220 13.02 10.48 12.43
C LEU A 220 13.86 9.19 12.48
N HIS A 221 15.19 9.29 12.62
CA HIS A 221 16.07 8.12 12.76
C HIS A 221 15.65 7.18 13.90
N PRO A 222 15.26 7.66 15.10
CA PRO A 222 14.82 6.76 16.17
C PRO A 222 13.58 5.94 15.78
N LEU A 223 12.58 6.59 15.14
CA LEU A 223 11.39 5.91 14.66
C LEU A 223 11.72 4.88 13.56
N TYR A 224 12.54 5.28 12.59
CA TYR A 224 12.99 4.40 11.51
C TYR A 224 13.76 3.19 12.05
N ALA A 225 14.72 3.42 12.96
CA ALA A 225 15.48 2.36 13.59
C ALA A 225 14.60 1.38 14.35
N GLN A 226 13.59 1.89 15.07
CA GLN A 226 12.65 1.09 15.84
C GLN A 226 11.79 0.16 14.98
N TRP A 227 11.31 0.61 13.84
CA TRP A 227 10.36 -0.15 13.02
C TRP A 227 11.01 -0.89 11.86
N ILE A 228 11.97 -0.26 11.20
CA ILE A 228 12.59 -0.74 9.96
C ILE A 228 13.97 -1.35 10.22
N GLY A 229 14.78 -0.70 11.08
CA GLY A 229 16.19 -1.03 11.28
C GLY A 229 16.46 -2.09 12.35
N SER A 230 15.44 -2.53 13.11
CA SER A 230 15.61 -3.54 14.18
C SER A 230 14.42 -4.48 14.24
N PRO A 231 14.55 -5.64 14.93
CA PRO A 231 13.39 -6.30 15.52
C PRO A 231 12.64 -5.26 16.37
N GLY A 232 11.32 -5.19 16.20
CA GLY A 232 10.56 -4.06 16.73
C GLY A 232 10.35 -4.03 18.24
N PRO A 233 9.61 -3.02 18.71
CA PRO A 233 9.35 -2.75 20.11
C PRO A 233 8.47 -3.79 20.79
#